data_7c4f3b4bbc6e21393aba7da3b64bb4c3
#
_entry.id   7c4f3b4bbc6e21393aba7da3b64bb4c3
#
_cell.length_a   1.000
_cell.length_b   1.000
_cell.length_c   1.000
_cell.angle_alpha   90.00
_cell.angle_beta   90.00
_cell.angle_gamma   90.00
#
_symmetry.space_group_name_H-M   'P 1'
#
loop_
_entity.id
_entity.type
_entity.pdbx_description
1 polymer ?
#
loop_
_entity_poly.entity_id
_entity_poly.type
_entity_poly.pdbx_seq_one_letter_code
_entity_poly.pdbx_strand_id
1 'polypeptide(L)'
;MKNVYLVGGTMGVGKTTVCQQLKRKLPNSVFLDGDWCWDADPFWVTEETKKMVLENICFLLNQFIQCSVYDNIIFCWVMHQQEIIDYIVEQLNKTDCKIRTISLTAKESELRERLKKDIEEGKRTEDILDRSCLLYTS
;
A
#
# COMPACT_ATOMS: atom_id res chain seq x y z
N MET A 1 -8.10 -8.81 -14.05
CA MET A 1 -8.31 -8.43 -12.64
C MET A 1 -7.16 -7.55 -12.17
N LYS A 2 -7.50 -6.48 -11.51
CA LYS A 2 -6.48 -5.55 -10.99
C LYS A 2 -6.02 -5.97 -9.59
N ASN A 3 -4.78 -5.66 -9.28
CA ASN A 3 -4.21 -5.94 -7.96
C ASN A 3 -3.99 -4.65 -7.21
N VAL A 4 -4.46 -4.60 -5.98
CA VAL A 4 -4.28 -3.47 -5.08
C VAL A 4 -3.47 -3.93 -3.87
N TYR A 5 -2.34 -3.28 -3.62
CA TYR A 5 -1.44 -3.60 -2.52
C TYR A 5 -1.48 -2.47 -1.51
N LEU A 6 -1.99 -2.74 -0.32
CA LEU A 6 -2.04 -1.78 0.78
C LEU A 6 -0.91 -2.11 1.75
N VAL A 7 0.14 -1.31 1.72
CA VAL A 7 1.37 -1.56 2.50
C VAL A 7 1.40 -0.63 3.70
N GLY A 8 1.29 -1.19 4.89
CA GLY A 8 1.38 -0.47 6.15
C GLY A 8 2.69 -0.73 6.86
N GLY A 9 2.94 0.03 7.91
CA GLY A 9 4.13 -0.12 8.72
C GLY A 9 4.50 1.17 9.42
N THR A 10 5.39 1.08 10.39
CA THR A 10 5.86 2.25 11.12
C THR A 10 6.79 3.10 10.27
N MET A 11 6.98 4.34 10.66
CA MET A 11 7.93 5.22 9.99
C MET A 11 9.33 4.64 10.08
N GLY A 12 10.12 4.82 9.01
CA GLY A 12 11.49 4.35 8.96
C GLY A 12 11.68 2.88 8.65
N VAL A 13 10.60 2.12 8.44
CA VAL A 13 10.70 0.69 8.12
C VAL A 13 11.02 0.42 6.63
N GLY A 14 10.96 1.47 5.79
CA GLY A 14 11.30 1.34 4.38
C GLY A 14 10.11 1.04 3.46
N LYS A 15 8.91 1.44 3.85
CA LYS A 15 7.70 1.24 3.04
C LYS A 15 7.85 1.82 1.63
N THR A 16 8.30 3.06 1.56
CA THR A 16 8.45 3.75 0.27
C THR A 16 9.45 3.04 -0.63
N THR A 17 10.57 2.60 -0.07
CA THR A 17 11.59 1.88 -0.83
C THR A 17 11.04 0.60 -1.43
N VAL A 18 10.37 -0.22 -0.62
CA VAL A 18 9.76 -1.47 -1.07
C VAL A 18 8.72 -1.20 -2.15
N CYS A 19 7.85 -0.21 -1.93
CA CYS A 19 6.78 0.10 -2.87
C CYS A 19 7.31 0.64 -4.20
N GLN A 20 8.37 1.45 -4.17
CA GLN A 20 8.97 1.92 -5.41
C GLN A 20 9.59 0.77 -6.21
N GLN A 21 10.16 -0.21 -5.54
CA GLN A 21 10.67 -1.40 -6.22
C GLN A 21 9.55 -2.24 -6.83
N LEU A 22 8.46 -2.42 -6.11
CA LEU A 22 7.29 -3.11 -6.65
C LEU A 22 6.75 -2.40 -7.89
N LYS A 23 6.69 -1.08 -7.84
CA LYS A 23 6.23 -0.28 -8.98
C LYS A 23 7.07 -0.54 -10.22
N ARG A 24 8.38 -0.67 -10.06
CA ARG A 24 9.30 -0.90 -11.19
C ARG A 24 9.20 -2.31 -11.74
N LYS A 25 8.87 -3.29 -10.89
CA LYS A 25 8.88 -4.70 -11.26
C LYS A 25 7.54 -5.22 -11.74
N LEU A 26 6.43 -4.65 -11.26
CA LEU A 26 5.11 -5.06 -11.68
C LEU A 26 4.69 -4.26 -12.91
N PRO A 27 4.04 -4.91 -13.90
CA PRO A 27 3.64 -4.20 -15.12
C PRO A 27 2.49 -3.25 -14.85
N ASN A 28 2.47 -2.15 -15.59
CA ASN A 28 1.38 -1.17 -15.56
C ASN A 28 1.01 -0.76 -14.14
N SER A 29 2.00 -0.27 -13.41
CA SER A 29 1.89 0.02 -11.98
C SER A 29 1.77 1.51 -11.71
N VAL A 30 1.01 1.86 -10.67
CA VAL A 30 0.93 3.22 -10.13
C VAL A 30 1.12 3.13 -8.61
N PHE A 31 1.85 4.10 -8.07
CA PHE A 31 2.15 4.16 -6.63
C PHE A 31 1.61 5.44 -6.03
N LEU A 32 0.96 5.32 -4.89
CA LEU A 32 0.47 6.44 -4.09
C LEU A 32 0.99 6.29 -2.66
N ASP A 33 1.65 7.35 -2.18
CA ASP A 33 2.04 7.46 -0.78
C ASP A 33 0.96 8.29 -0.05
N GLY A 34 0.42 7.75 1.03
CA GLY A 34 -0.63 8.45 1.79
C GLY A 34 -0.17 9.80 2.32
N ASP A 35 1.11 9.97 2.60
CA ASP A 35 1.66 11.24 3.08
C ASP A 35 1.56 12.34 2.02
N TRP A 36 1.46 12.00 0.75
CA TRP A 36 1.29 12.99 -0.32
C TRP A 36 -0.12 13.58 -0.33
N CYS A 37 -1.04 12.97 0.38
CA CYS A 37 -2.44 13.41 0.39
C CYS A 37 -2.72 14.43 1.49
N TRP A 38 -1.73 14.73 2.33
CA TRP A 38 -1.91 15.65 3.45
C TRP A 38 -0.60 16.30 3.84
N ASP A 39 -0.35 17.48 3.30
CA ASP A 39 0.82 18.31 3.61
C ASP A 39 0.30 19.68 4.05
N ALA A 40 0.49 20.00 5.33
CA ALA A 40 -0.09 21.22 5.91
C ALA A 40 0.80 21.78 7.02
N ASP A 41 0.74 23.11 7.18
CA ASP A 41 1.41 23.83 8.25
C ASP A 41 0.49 24.98 8.72
N PRO A 42 0.02 24.97 9.97
CA PRO A 42 0.21 23.92 10.97
C PRO A 42 -0.53 22.63 10.63
N PHE A 43 -0.03 21.53 11.12
CA PHE A 43 -0.59 20.20 10.84
C PHE A 43 -1.61 19.86 11.92
N TRP A 44 -2.88 20.16 11.64
CA TRP A 44 -3.98 19.95 12.57
C TRP A 44 -4.57 18.54 12.41
N VAL A 45 -4.49 17.73 13.45
CA VAL A 45 -5.07 16.39 13.47
C VAL A 45 -6.39 16.45 14.26
N THR A 46 -7.50 16.45 13.55
CA THR A 46 -8.85 16.47 14.12
C THR A 46 -9.68 15.38 13.48
N GLU A 47 -10.87 15.13 13.99
CA GLU A 47 -11.77 14.16 13.35
C GLU A 47 -12.12 14.58 11.93
N GLU A 48 -12.27 15.87 11.71
CA GLU A 48 -12.55 16.41 10.38
C GLU A 48 -11.40 16.18 9.40
N THR A 49 -10.15 16.47 9.81
CA THR A 49 -9.00 16.29 8.92
C THR A 49 -8.68 14.83 8.68
N LYS A 50 -8.90 13.96 9.67
CA LYS A 50 -8.74 12.51 9.48
C LYS A 50 -9.73 11.99 8.45
N LYS A 51 -10.97 12.41 8.53
CA LYS A 51 -12.00 12.02 7.56
C LYS A 51 -11.65 12.55 6.17
N MET A 52 -11.22 13.78 6.09
CA MET A 52 -10.82 14.42 4.83
C MET A 52 -9.72 13.63 4.13
N VAL A 53 -8.65 13.28 4.84
CA VAL A 53 -7.53 12.57 4.22
C VAL A 53 -7.94 11.17 3.78
N LEU A 54 -8.76 10.46 4.57
CA LEU A 54 -9.23 9.14 4.18
C LEU A 54 -10.10 9.19 2.93
N GLU A 55 -10.97 10.18 2.82
CA GLU A 55 -11.79 10.37 1.63
C GLU A 55 -10.92 10.67 0.41
N ASN A 56 -9.91 11.52 0.57
CA ASN A 56 -8.99 11.85 -0.52
C ASN A 56 -8.20 10.62 -0.99
N ILE A 57 -7.70 9.83 -0.06
CA ILE A 57 -6.97 8.60 -0.38
C ILE A 57 -7.87 7.64 -1.16
N CYS A 58 -9.06 7.39 -0.66
CA CYS A 58 -9.99 6.46 -1.30
C CYS A 58 -10.42 6.95 -2.67
N PHE A 59 -10.61 8.25 -2.83
CA PHE A 59 -10.93 8.84 -4.12
C PHE A 59 -9.81 8.57 -5.14
N LEU A 60 -8.56 8.85 -4.75
CA LEU A 60 -7.42 8.62 -5.63
C LEU A 60 -7.26 7.16 -5.99
N LEU A 61 -7.36 6.28 -5.01
CA LEU A 61 -7.24 4.84 -5.27
C LEU A 61 -8.33 4.34 -6.23
N ASN A 62 -9.55 4.82 -6.05
CA ASN A 62 -10.65 4.44 -6.95
C ASN A 62 -10.43 4.98 -8.38
N GLN A 63 -9.85 6.17 -8.52
CA GLN A 63 -9.50 6.69 -9.83
C GLN A 63 -8.48 5.79 -10.53
N PHE A 64 -7.48 5.31 -9.81
CA PHE A 64 -6.50 4.37 -10.37
C PHE A 64 -7.15 3.04 -10.73
N ILE A 65 -8.04 2.53 -9.88
CA ILE A 65 -8.75 1.28 -10.15
C ILE A 65 -9.59 1.39 -11.42
N GLN A 66 -10.22 2.53 -11.64
CA GLN A 66 -11.07 2.75 -12.81
C GLN A 66 -10.26 2.99 -14.08
N CYS A 67 -9.00 3.39 -13.96
CA CYS A 67 -8.17 3.69 -15.10
C CYS A 67 -7.73 2.40 -15.79
N SER A 68 -8.04 2.26 -17.06
CA SER A 68 -7.82 1.01 -17.80
C SER A 68 -6.36 0.68 -18.01
N VAL A 69 -5.44 1.64 -17.88
CA VAL A 69 -4.02 1.42 -18.14
C VAL A 69 -3.25 0.83 -16.94
N TYR A 70 -3.81 0.90 -15.74
CA TYR A 70 -3.13 0.39 -14.55
C TYR A 70 -3.68 -0.96 -14.13
N ASP A 71 -2.78 -1.93 -14.00
CA ASP A 71 -3.12 -3.27 -13.53
C ASP A 71 -2.73 -3.49 -12.07
N ASN A 72 -1.74 -2.73 -11.60
CA ASN A 72 -1.21 -2.86 -10.25
C ASN A 72 -1.22 -1.49 -9.56
N ILE A 73 -1.96 -1.40 -8.47
CA ILE A 73 -2.07 -0.17 -7.69
C ILE A 73 -1.40 -0.43 -6.34
N ILE A 74 -0.39 0.36 -6.01
CA ILE A 74 0.41 0.19 -4.80
C ILE A 74 0.20 1.42 -3.93
N PHE A 75 -0.21 1.22 -2.69
CA PHE A 75 -0.44 2.28 -1.74
C PHE A 75 0.32 1.99 -0.46
N CYS A 76 1.01 2.99 0.10
CA CYS A 76 1.62 2.85 1.41
C CYS A 76 1.27 4.02 2.32
N TRP A 77 1.12 3.72 3.62
CA TRP A 77 0.85 4.71 4.64
C TRP A 77 1.10 4.11 6.02
N VAL A 78 1.11 4.97 7.04
CA VAL A 78 1.20 4.52 8.42
C VAL A 78 -0.19 4.06 8.85
N MET A 79 -0.51 2.79 8.61
CA MET A 79 -1.81 2.20 8.92
C MET A 79 -1.66 1.28 10.13
N HIS A 80 -1.42 1.88 11.29
CA HIS A 80 -1.19 1.13 12.53
C HIS A 80 -2.48 0.69 13.22
N GLN A 81 -3.64 1.17 12.75
CA GLN A 81 -4.95 0.77 13.27
C GLN A 81 -5.69 0.00 12.19
N GLN A 82 -6.22 -1.15 12.58
CA GLN A 82 -7.00 -1.98 11.67
C GLN A 82 -8.20 -1.24 11.08
N GLU A 83 -8.77 -0.33 11.85
CA GLU A 83 -9.92 0.46 11.42
C GLU A 83 -9.64 1.29 10.18
N ILE A 84 -8.42 1.81 10.03
CA ILE A 84 -8.01 2.58 8.86
C ILE A 84 -8.01 1.69 7.63
N ILE A 85 -7.42 0.50 7.75
CA ILE A 85 -7.36 -0.47 6.66
C ILE A 85 -8.77 -0.90 6.26
N ASP A 86 -9.60 -1.22 7.24
CA ASP A 86 -10.97 -1.65 7.01
C ASP A 86 -11.79 -0.59 6.29
N TYR A 87 -11.63 0.68 6.69
CA TYR A 87 -12.31 1.80 6.04
C TYR A 87 -11.90 1.90 4.57
N ILE A 88 -10.60 1.87 4.31
CA ILE A 88 -10.09 1.98 2.93
C ILE A 88 -10.63 0.84 2.08
N VAL A 89 -10.51 -0.40 2.56
CA VAL A 89 -10.96 -1.58 1.81
C VAL A 89 -12.45 -1.49 1.50
N GLU A 90 -13.25 -1.03 2.48
CA GLU A 90 -14.70 -0.91 2.29
C GLU A 90 -15.06 0.12 1.23
N GLN A 91 -14.31 1.22 1.15
CA GLN A 91 -14.58 2.30 0.20
C GLN A 91 -14.08 2.03 -1.21
N LEU A 92 -13.21 1.06 -1.42
CA LEU A 92 -12.66 0.77 -2.73
C LEU A 92 -13.66 0.00 -3.60
N ASN A 93 -13.62 0.28 -4.91
CA ASN A 93 -14.41 -0.46 -5.86
C ASN A 93 -13.77 -1.84 -6.10
N LYS A 94 -14.34 -2.87 -5.48
CA LYS A 94 -13.77 -4.22 -5.44
C LYS A 94 -14.27 -5.14 -6.54
N THR A 95 -15.08 -4.64 -7.47
CA THR A 95 -15.78 -5.49 -8.45
C THR A 95 -14.81 -6.33 -9.29
N ASP A 96 -13.66 -5.79 -9.64
CA ASP A 96 -12.67 -6.50 -10.45
C ASP A 96 -11.27 -6.30 -9.89
N CYS A 97 -11.14 -6.38 -8.57
CA CYS A 97 -9.89 -6.14 -7.87
C CYS A 97 -9.60 -7.22 -6.86
N LYS A 98 -8.33 -7.57 -6.75
CA LYS A 98 -7.81 -8.38 -5.66
C LYS A 98 -7.03 -7.45 -4.73
N ILE A 99 -7.46 -7.33 -3.48
CA ILE A 99 -6.84 -6.44 -2.50
C ILE A 99 -6.00 -7.26 -1.54
N ARG A 100 -4.74 -6.86 -1.37
CA ARG A 100 -3.81 -7.48 -0.44
C ARG A 100 -3.31 -6.44 0.54
N THR A 101 -3.29 -6.78 1.83
CA THR A 101 -2.73 -5.93 2.86
C THR A 101 -1.42 -6.52 3.34
N ILE A 102 -0.41 -5.67 3.45
CA ILE A 102 0.94 -6.07 3.85
C ILE A 102 1.37 -5.15 4.98
N SER A 103 1.90 -5.74 6.06
CA SER A 103 2.38 -4.97 7.19
C SER A 103 3.88 -5.17 7.33
N LEU A 104 4.63 -4.07 7.30
CA LEU A 104 6.08 -4.09 7.48
C LEU A 104 6.43 -3.56 8.87
N THR A 105 7.36 -4.22 9.54
CA THR A 105 7.83 -3.79 10.86
C THR A 105 9.35 -3.65 10.86
N ALA A 106 9.89 -3.02 11.91
CA ALA A 106 11.34 -2.85 12.04
C ALA A 106 12.08 -4.19 12.08
N LYS A 107 11.43 -5.26 12.55
CA LYS A 107 12.03 -6.59 12.61
C LYS A 107 12.13 -7.25 11.23
N GLU A 108 11.56 -6.63 10.22
CA GLU A 108 11.45 -7.20 8.88
C GLU A 108 12.51 -6.70 7.92
N SER A 109 13.55 -6.04 8.43
CA SER A 109 14.62 -5.55 7.55
C SER A 109 15.21 -6.69 6.71
N GLU A 110 15.39 -7.87 7.30
CA GLU A 110 15.88 -9.04 6.58
C GLU A 110 14.88 -9.51 5.54
N LEU A 111 13.59 -9.50 5.86
CA LEU A 111 12.55 -9.89 4.93
C LEU A 111 12.47 -8.91 3.76
N ARG A 112 12.61 -7.62 4.05
CA ARG A 112 12.64 -6.60 3.01
C ARG A 112 13.78 -6.83 2.04
N GLU A 113 14.96 -7.14 2.56
CA GLU A 113 16.13 -7.46 1.72
C GLU A 113 15.86 -8.69 0.87
N ARG A 114 15.23 -9.71 1.44
CA ARG A 114 14.88 -10.93 0.72
C ARG A 114 13.84 -10.65 -0.38
N LEU A 115 12.82 -9.86 -0.07
CA LEU A 115 11.81 -9.46 -1.06
C LEU A 115 12.46 -8.74 -2.24
N LYS A 116 13.33 -7.79 -1.94
CA LYS A 116 14.06 -7.04 -2.93
C LYS A 116 14.86 -7.95 -3.83
N LYS A 117 15.60 -8.88 -3.23
CA LYS A 117 16.44 -9.85 -3.96
C LYS A 117 15.59 -10.75 -4.84
N ASP A 118 14.49 -11.28 -4.31
CA ASP A 118 13.61 -12.16 -5.04
C ASP A 118 12.96 -11.49 -6.24
N ILE A 119 12.58 -10.22 -6.08
CA ILE A 119 12.03 -9.42 -7.18
C ILE A 119 13.09 -9.23 -8.27
N GLU A 120 14.31 -8.87 -7.87
CA GLU A 120 15.43 -8.68 -8.79
C GLU A 120 15.80 -9.97 -9.54
N GLU A 121 15.64 -11.11 -8.89
CA GLU A 121 15.90 -12.42 -9.50
C GLU A 121 14.74 -12.92 -10.36
N GLY A 122 13.66 -12.14 -10.48
CA GLY A 122 12.51 -12.50 -11.29
C GLY A 122 11.60 -13.55 -10.67
N LYS A 123 11.66 -13.76 -9.38
CA LYS A 123 10.77 -14.68 -8.69
C LYS A 123 9.37 -14.13 -8.61
N ARG A 124 8.39 -15.00 -8.27
CA ARG A 124 6.97 -14.64 -8.22
C ARG A 124 6.73 -13.67 -7.07
N THR A 125 6.58 -12.41 -7.44
CA THR A 125 6.39 -11.32 -6.49
C THR A 125 5.16 -11.51 -5.62
N GLU A 126 4.07 -11.97 -6.21
CA GLU A 126 2.81 -12.21 -5.53
C GLU A 126 2.94 -13.19 -4.37
N ASP A 127 3.58 -14.32 -4.61
CA ASP A 127 3.75 -15.34 -3.58
C ASP A 127 4.58 -14.83 -2.41
N ILE A 128 5.59 -14.01 -2.70
CA ILE A 128 6.45 -13.43 -1.68
C ILE A 128 5.68 -12.44 -0.83
N LEU A 129 4.87 -11.59 -1.45
CA LEU A 129 4.06 -10.61 -0.75
C LEU A 129 3.00 -11.29 0.12
N ASP A 130 2.36 -12.33 -0.39
CA ASP A 130 1.38 -13.09 0.37
C ASP A 130 2.01 -13.76 1.59
N ARG A 131 3.20 -14.31 1.45
CA ARG A 131 3.94 -14.90 2.58
C ARG A 131 4.30 -13.84 3.62
N SER A 132 4.71 -12.65 3.17
CA SER A 132 5.00 -11.54 4.09
C SER A 132 3.76 -11.17 4.89
N CYS A 133 2.62 -11.09 4.24
CA CYS A 133 1.35 -10.80 4.89
C CYS A 133 1.01 -11.85 5.95
N LEU A 134 1.16 -13.13 5.62
CA LEU A 134 0.89 -14.21 6.57
C LEU A 134 1.80 -14.18 7.78
N LEU A 135 3.05 -13.78 7.62
CA LEU A 135 4.00 -13.71 8.72
C LEU A 135 3.70 -12.60 9.71
N TYR A 136 3.11 -11.50 9.25
CA TYR A 136 3.01 -10.29 10.05
C TYR A 136 1.60 -9.82 10.36
N THR A 137 0.60 -10.44 9.79
CA THR A 137 -0.81 -10.12 10.07
C THR A 137 -1.48 -11.09 11.01
N SER A 138 -0.83 -12.17 11.32
CA SER A 138 -1.37 -13.20 12.24
C SER A 138 -1.09 -12.89 13.71
#